data_42f81b8081dcda2c955ab76bf7ca3b75
#
_entry.id   42f81b8081dcda2c955ab76bf7ca3b75
#
_cell.length_a   1.000
_cell.length_b   1.000
_cell.length_c   1.000
_cell.angle_alpha   90.00
_cell.angle_beta   90.00
_cell.angle_gamma   90.00
#
_symmetry.space_group_name_H-M   'P 1'
#
loop_
_entity.id
_entity.type
_entity.pdbx_description
1 polymer ?
#
loop_
_entity_poly.entity_id
_entity_poly.type
_entity_poly.pdbx_seq_one_letter_code
_entity_poly.pdbx_strand_id
1 'polypeptide(L)'
;WEIKQRLIAGLPTRVISTQLVEAGVDIDFPVVCRALAGLDSIAQAAGRCNREGLLSHNGKTVVFIPSSRVPKGHLAQAASIGQEVITRHTNNPLSPKAIKEFFDQLYWMKGDEGLDRKGILKLLPPDKTLEYAFRTAASLFRLIDEHYLPVIVQYEESMKYIEELRKTPWNARKILRKLQRYVVNLPEKVHHEMQYSGHIAELRGFEGIYVQKTTGIYRKDRHRGYVDYYEKNKNPKKQFLASSKTPTLQVVGWIQSCLLVIIILLSILLI
;
A
#
# COMPACT_ATOMS: atom_id res chain seq x y z
N TRP A 1 0.17 3.27 -16.10
CA TRP A 1 -0.17 3.86 -17.43
C TRP A 1 -0.83 2.85 -18.35
N GLU A 2 -0.34 1.63 -18.45
CA GLU A 2 -0.86 0.56 -19.33
C GLU A 2 -2.33 0.18 -19.00
N ILE A 3 -2.66 0.01 -17.71
CA ILE A 3 -4.03 -0.28 -17.27
C ILE A 3 -5.03 0.77 -17.79
N LYS A 4 -4.68 2.05 -17.65
CA LYS A 4 -5.53 3.15 -18.10
C LYS A 4 -5.75 3.10 -19.63
N GLN A 5 -4.71 2.82 -20.40
CA GLN A 5 -4.82 2.70 -21.86
C GLN A 5 -5.70 1.53 -22.27
N ARG A 6 -5.57 0.39 -21.60
CA ARG A 6 -6.43 -0.78 -21.87
C ARG A 6 -7.90 -0.51 -21.57
N LEU A 7 -8.17 0.20 -20.44
CA LEU A 7 -9.54 0.58 -20.08
C LEU A 7 -10.14 1.57 -21.09
N ILE A 8 -9.39 2.59 -21.51
CA ILE A 8 -9.82 3.54 -22.54
C ILE A 8 -10.10 2.84 -23.88
N ALA A 9 -9.30 1.85 -24.23
CA ALA A 9 -9.49 1.04 -25.44
C ALA A 9 -10.65 0.01 -25.34
N GLY A 10 -11.36 -0.05 -24.22
CA GLY A 10 -12.43 -1.02 -24.00
C GLY A 10 -11.96 -2.48 -23.92
N LEU A 11 -10.66 -2.70 -23.71
CA LEU A 11 -10.09 -4.05 -23.64
C LEU A 11 -10.42 -4.73 -22.30
N PRO A 12 -10.74 -6.03 -22.30
CA PRO A 12 -10.95 -6.80 -21.08
C PRO A 12 -9.76 -6.65 -20.13
N THR A 13 -9.99 -6.04 -18.97
CA THR A 13 -8.94 -5.71 -18.02
C THR A 13 -9.33 -6.11 -16.61
N ARG A 14 -8.52 -6.99 -16.01
CA ARG A 14 -8.69 -7.43 -14.62
C ARG A 14 -7.48 -7.00 -13.83
N VAL A 15 -7.72 -6.31 -12.70
CA VAL A 15 -6.64 -5.79 -11.85
C VAL A 15 -6.86 -6.26 -10.42
N ILE A 16 -5.81 -6.78 -9.81
CA ILE A 16 -5.74 -7.02 -8.37
C ILE A 16 -4.76 -6.00 -7.81
N SER A 17 -5.21 -5.24 -6.81
CA SER A 17 -4.41 -4.19 -6.21
C SER A 17 -4.59 -4.14 -4.70
N THR A 18 -3.67 -3.47 -4.04
CA THR A 18 -3.81 -3.04 -2.66
C THR A 18 -4.65 -1.75 -2.58
N GLN A 19 -4.87 -1.24 -1.39
CA GLN A 19 -5.53 0.04 -1.14
C GLN A 19 -4.87 1.28 -1.80
N LEU A 20 -3.68 1.13 -2.37
CA LEU A 20 -2.98 2.22 -3.08
C LEU A 20 -3.79 2.81 -4.24
N VAL A 21 -4.73 2.05 -4.81
CA VAL A 21 -5.61 2.55 -5.90
C VAL A 21 -6.81 3.34 -5.37
N GLU A 22 -7.07 3.35 -4.07
CA GLU A 22 -8.17 4.10 -3.47
C GLU A 22 -7.95 5.60 -3.59
N ALA A 23 -6.69 6.06 -3.54
CA ALA A 23 -6.33 7.47 -3.67
C ALA A 23 -5.19 7.68 -4.69
N GLY A 24 -5.17 8.83 -5.34
CA GLY A 24 -4.07 9.24 -6.22
C GLY A 24 -3.97 8.51 -7.56
N VAL A 25 -4.87 7.59 -7.88
CA VAL A 25 -4.89 6.84 -9.15
C VAL A 25 -6.18 7.16 -9.90
N ASP A 26 -6.02 7.56 -11.17
CA ASP A 26 -7.12 7.90 -12.06
C ASP A 26 -7.46 6.71 -12.97
N ILE A 27 -8.32 5.83 -12.47
CA ILE A 27 -8.83 4.63 -13.15
C ILE A 27 -10.34 4.54 -12.96
N ASP A 28 -11.01 4.00 -13.94
CA ASP A 28 -12.45 3.79 -13.95
C ASP A 28 -12.80 2.37 -14.39
N PHE A 29 -13.59 1.67 -13.59
CA PHE A 29 -14.02 0.30 -13.86
C PHE A 29 -15.53 0.17 -13.79
N PRO A 30 -16.14 -0.67 -14.61
CA PRO A 30 -17.59 -0.92 -14.53
C PRO A 30 -17.98 -1.70 -13.27
N VAL A 31 -17.05 -2.52 -12.75
CA VAL A 31 -17.26 -3.34 -11.54
C VAL A 31 -16.04 -3.26 -10.65
N VAL A 32 -16.25 -3.02 -9.36
CA VAL A 32 -15.22 -3.01 -8.33
C VAL A 32 -15.59 -4.00 -7.23
N CYS A 33 -14.66 -4.90 -6.89
CA CYS A 33 -14.79 -5.79 -5.75
C CYS A 33 -13.85 -5.32 -4.64
N ARG A 34 -14.37 -5.12 -3.42
CA ARG A 34 -13.60 -4.68 -2.25
C ARG A 34 -13.74 -5.68 -1.12
N ALA A 35 -12.63 -6.14 -0.57
CA ALA A 35 -12.65 -6.88 0.68
C ALA A 35 -13.21 -6.00 1.80
N LEU A 36 -13.96 -6.57 2.72
CA LEU A 36 -14.53 -5.87 3.87
C LEU A 36 -13.46 -5.05 4.60
N ALA A 37 -13.75 -3.77 4.82
CA ALA A 37 -12.86 -2.78 5.40
C ALA A 37 -13.69 -1.70 6.11
N GLY A 38 -13.04 -0.61 6.55
CA GLY A 38 -13.75 0.59 6.98
C GLY A 38 -14.63 1.17 5.86
N LEU A 39 -15.71 1.80 6.24
CA LEU A 39 -16.68 2.36 5.28
C LEU A 39 -16.07 3.46 4.40
N ASP A 40 -15.10 4.19 4.93
CA ASP A 40 -14.27 5.17 4.22
C ASP A 40 -13.50 4.54 3.05
N SER A 41 -12.86 3.41 3.31
CA SER A 41 -12.10 2.66 2.32
C SER A 41 -13.01 2.03 1.26
N ILE A 42 -14.18 1.51 1.67
CA ILE A 42 -15.20 1.00 0.76
C ILE A 42 -15.73 2.12 -0.16
N ALA A 43 -15.99 3.30 0.40
CA ALA A 43 -16.44 4.45 -0.38
C ALA A 43 -15.39 4.92 -1.39
N GLN A 44 -14.10 4.92 -1.03
CA GLN A 44 -13.01 5.26 -1.94
C GLN A 44 -12.87 4.25 -3.09
N ALA A 45 -13.04 2.97 -2.79
CA ALA A 45 -13.06 1.92 -3.81
C ALA A 45 -14.28 2.06 -4.74
N ALA A 46 -15.46 2.32 -4.18
CA ALA A 46 -16.67 2.61 -4.95
C ALA A 46 -16.53 3.83 -5.85
N GLY A 47 -15.78 4.85 -5.44
CA GLY A 47 -15.41 6.00 -6.25
C GLY A 47 -14.50 5.70 -7.44
N ARG A 48 -14.10 4.43 -7.66
CA ARG A 48 -13.40 3.95 -8.87
C ARG A 48 -14.34 3.15 -9.79
N CYS A 49 -15.61 3.08 -9.45
CA CYS A 49 -16.62 2.33 -10.17
C CYS A 49 -17.53 3.28 -10.93
N ASN A 50 -17.49 3.24 -12.27
CA ASN A 50 -18.19 4.19 -13.13
C ASN A 50 -17.94 5.65 -12.73
N ARG A 51 -16.69 5.95 -12.41
CA ARG A 51 -16.26 7.26 -11.93
C ARG A 51 -16.55 8.39 -12.91
N GLU A 52 -16.34 8.13 -14.19
CA GLU A 52 -16.56 9.09 -15.26
C GLU A 52 -18.03 9.15 -15.73
N GLY A 53 -18.90 8.29 -15.17
CA GLY A 53 -20.32 8.26 -15.51
C GLY A 53 -20.61 7.80 -16.95
N LEU A 54 -19.70 7.03 -17.56
CA LEU A 54 -19.82 6.60 -18.97
C LEU A 54 -20.79 5.44 -19.17
N LEU A 55 -21.14 4.70 -18.12
CA LEU A 55 -22.11 3.62 -18.19
C LEU A 55 -23.54 4.19 -18.22
N SER A 56 -24.42 3.56 -18.98
CA SER A 56 -25.86 3.89 -19.00
C SER A 56 -26.58 3.53 -17.67
N HIS A 57 -25.92 2.84 -16.78
CA HIS A 57 -26.41 2.40 -15.47
C HIS A 57 -25.35 2.68 -14.40
N ASN A 58 -25.73 2.56 -13.13
CA ASN A 58 -24.78 2.69 -12.03
C ASN A 58 -23.73 1.57 -12.07
N GLY A 59 -22.49 1.92 -11.76
CA GLY A 59 -21.42 0.94 -11.57
C GLY A 59 -21.73 0.01 -10.39
N LYS A 60 -21.20 -1.21 -10.42
CA LYS A 60 -21.43 -2.24 -9.40
C LYS A 60 -20.24 -2.38 -8.48
N THR A 61 -20.42 -2.03 -7.20
CA THR A 61 -19.42 -2.28 -6.16
C THR A 61 -19.84 -3.47 -5.30
N VAL A 62 -18.99 -4.48 -5.20
CA VAL A 62 -19.22 -5.70 -4.43
C VAL A 62 -18.28 -5.73 -3.23
N VAL A 63 -18.84 -5.74 -2.03
CA VAL A 63 -18.07 -5.96 -0.80
C VAL A 63 -18.12 -7.44 -0.43
N PHE A 64 -16.96 -8.06 -0.20
CA PHE A 64 -16.87 -9.48 0.16
C PHE A 64 -16.05 -9.67 1.44
N ILE A 65 -16.33 -10.74 2.16
CA ILE A 65 -15.58 -11.13 3.35
C ILE A 65 -14.46 -12.09 2.91
N PRO A 66 -13.17 -11.71 3.08
CA PRO A 66 -12.08 -12.59 2.71
C PRO A 66 -11.97 -13.76 3.69
N SER A 67 -11.47 -14.91 3.22
CA SER A 67 -11.19 -16.07 4.08
C SER A 67 -10.03 -15.82 5.06
N SER A 68 -9.12 -14.92 4.72
CA SER A 68 -8.02 -14.50 5.59
C SER A 68 -8.52 -13.44 6.59
N ARG A 69 -8.03 -13.53 7.82
CA ARG A 69 -8.36 -12.51 8.85
C ARG A 69 -7.72 -11.17 8.51
N VAL A 70 -8.49 -10.10 8.71
CA VAL A 70 -7.94 -8.74 8.70
C VAL A 70 -6.94 -8.62 9.85
N PRO A 71 -5.75 -8.06 9.62
CA PRO A 71 -4.76 -7.84 10.67
C PRO A 71 -5.32 -7.06 11.85
N LYS A 72 -4.91 -7.47 13.05
CA LYS A 72 -5.33 -6.81 14.30
C LYS A 72 -4.93 -5.33 14.30
N GLY A 73 -5.70 -4.52 15.01
CA GLY A 73 -5.47 -3.09 15.14
C GLY A 73 -6.54 -2.25 14.44
N HIS A 74 -6.18 -1.05 14.02
CA HIS A 74 -7.10 -0.06 13.45
C HIS A 74 -7.95 -0.60 12.29
N LEU A 75 -7.35 -1.37 11.40
CA LEU A 75 -8.06 -1.90 10.23
C LEU A 75 -9.11 -2.95 10.60
N ALA A 76 -8.83 -3.80 11.57
CA ALA A 76 -9.80 -4.77 12.06
C ALA A 76 -10.98 -4.07 12.77
N GLN A 77 -10.69 -3.03 13.57
CA GLN A 77 -11.71 -2.21 14.20
C GLN A 77 -12.59 -1.52 13.16
N ALA A 78 -11.98 -0.84 12.19
CA ALA A 78 -12.70 -0.16 11.12
C ALA A 78 -13.55 -1.14 10.28
N ALA A 79 -13.03 -2.33 9.97
CA ALA A 79 -13.79 -3.36 9.25
C ALA A 79 -15.00 -3.88 10.06
N SER A 80 -14.82 -4.09 11.36
CA SER A 80 -15.92 -4.52 12.25
C SER A 80 -17.04 -3.49 12.31
N ILE A 81 -16.69 -2.21 12.54
CA ILE A 81 -17.66 -1.11 12.56
C ILE A 81 -18.32 -0.96 11.19
N GLY A 82 -17.52 -1.02 10.11
CA GLY A 82 -18.02 -0.95 8.75
C GLY A 82 -19.04 -2.03 8.43
N GLN A 83 -18.79 -3.26 8.85
CA GLN A 83 -19.74 -4.38 8.71
C GLN A 83 -21.04 -4.12 9.44
N GLU A 84 -20.97 -3.63 10.67
CA GLU A 84 -22.13 -3.33 11.49
C GLU A 84 -22.98 -2.21 10.88
N VAL A 85 -22.35 -1.14 10.42
CA VAL A 85 -23.04 -0.01 9.78
C VAL A 85 -23.67 -0.44 8.44
N ILE A 86 -22.98 -1.22 7.62
CA ILE A 86 -23.55 -1.77 6.38
C ILE A 86 -24.80 -2.61 6.66
N THR A 87 -24.78 -3.43 7.72
CA THR A 87 -25.90 -4.27 8.10
C THR A 87 -27.11 -3.44 8.55
N ARG A 88 -26.89 -2.30 9.22
CA ARG A 88 -27.97 -1.38 9.62
C ARG A 88 -28.50 -0.52 8.46
N HIS A 89 -27.66 -0.20 7.50
CA HIS A 89 -27.99 0.66 6.36
C HIS A 89 -28.02 -0.11 5.03
N THR A 90 -28.64 -1.28 4.97
CA THR A 90 -28.63 -2.19 3.81
C THR A 90 -29.07 -1.53 2.50
N ASN A 91 -30.05 -0.62 2.56
CA ASN A 91 -30.59 0.05 1.36
C ASN A 91 -29.63 1.09 0.77
N ASN A 92 -28.85 1.76 1.62
CA ASN A 92 -27.86 2.76 1.18
C ASN A 92 -26.68 2.81 2.17
N PRO A 93 -25.78 1.86 2.13
CA PRO A 93 -24.68 1.73 3.08
C PRO A 93 -23.62 2.84 2.98
N LEU A 94 -23.61 3.59 1.88
CA LEU A 94 -22.71 4.74 1.68
C LEU A 94 -23.44 6.10 1.80
N SER A 95 -24.64 6.12 2.40
CA SER A 95 -25.35 7.37 2.66
C SER A 95 -24.54 8.27 3.62
N PRO A 96 -24.70 9.60 3.56
CA PRO A 96 -24.06 10.52 4.53
C PRO A 96 -24.35 10.14 5.99
N LYS A 97 -25.56 9.60 6.27
CA LYS A 97 -25.93 9.13 7.60
C LYS A 97 -25.12 7.91 8.02
N ALA A 98 -24.94 6.93 7.13
CA ALA A 98 -24.16 5.74 7.40
C ALA A 98 -22.66 6.09 7.62
N ILE A 99 -22.13 6.96 6.77
CA ILE A 99 -20.73 7.43 6.88
C ILE A 99 -20.53 8.18 8.19
N LYS A 100 -21.46 9.08 8.56
CA LYS A 100 -21.40 9.79 9.85
C LYS A 100 -21.39 8.81 11.02
N GLU A 101 -22.32 7.86 11.03
CA GLU A 101 -22.44 6.85 12.08
C GLU A 101 -21.15 6.00 12.19
N PHE A 102 -20.54 5.63 11.06
CA PHE A 102 -19.27 4.93 11.05
C PHE A 102 -18.17 5.72 11.74
N PHE A 103 -18.00 6.99 11.40
CA PHE A 103 -16.95 7.82 12.00
C PHE A 103 -17.25 8.14 13.47
N ASP A 104 -18.50 8.39 13.83
CA ASP A 104 -18.90 8.62 15.23
C ASP A 104 -18.50 7.42 16.10
N GLN A 105 -18.76 6.20 15.65
CA GLN A 105 -18.38 4.98 16.38
C GLN A 105 -16.86 4.78 16.40
N LEU A 106 -16.19 4.98 15.25
CA LEU A 106 -14.74 4.80 15.12
C LEU A 106 -13.98 5.77 16.05
N TYR A 107 -14.41 7.02 16.11
CA TYR A 107 -13.79 8.04 16.96
C TYR A 107 -14.13 7.84 18.43
N TRP A 108 -15.37 7.48 18.72
CA TRP A 108 -15.76 7.15 20.09
C TRP A 108 -14.95 5.99 20.69
N MET A 109 -14.74 4.93 19.91
CA MET A 109 -13.90 3.80 20.34
C MET A 109 -12.43 4.18 20.59
N LYS A 110 -11.91 5.18 19.90
CA LYS A 110 -10.54 5.64 20.11
C LYS A 110 -10.40 6.55 21.33
N GLY A 111 -11.45 7.31 21.64
CA GLY A 111 -11.40 8.35 22.65
C GLY A 111 -10.39 9.45 22.34
N ASP A 112 -10.36 10.50 23.13
CA ASP A 112 -9.45 11.64 22.92
C ASP A 112 -7.97 11.24 23.00
N GLU A 113 -7.62 10.37 23.94
CA GLU A 113 -6.25 9.85 24.09
C GLU A 113 -5.79 9.01 22.90
N GLY A 114 -6.71 8.27 22.27
CA GLY A 114 -6.40 7.46 21.09
C GLY A 114 -6.26 8.28 19.82
N LEU A 115 -6.97 9.42 19.73
CA LEU A 115 -6.91 10.33 18.59
C LEU A 115 -5.65 11.21 18.62
N ASP A 116 -5.22 11.64 19.80
CA ASP A 116 -3.99 12.42 19.99
C ASP A 116 -2.99 11.72 20.92
N ARG A 117 -2.70 10.47 20.65
CA ARG A 117 -1.79 9.63 21.44
C ARG A 117 -0.42 10.27 21.74
N LYS A 118 0.05 11.13 20.85
CA LYS A 118 1.34 11.82 20.98
C LYS A 118 1.21 13.19 21.65
N GLY A 119 -0.01 13.62 22.01
CA GLY A 119 -0.27 14.91 22.65
C GLY A 119 0.06 16.12 21.77
N ILE A 120 -0.04 15.98 20.44
CA ILE A 120 0.31 17.03 19.48
C ILE A 120 -0.63 18.22 19.59
N LEU A 121 -1.92 17.98 19.81
CA LEU A 121 -2.89 19.06 19.96
C LEU A 121 -2.60 19.97 21.16
N LYS A 122 -2.00 19.42 22.23
CA LYS A 122 -1.56 20.22 23.40
C LYS A 122 -0.39 21.17 23.07
N LEU A 123 0.36 20.90 22.00
CA LEU A 123 1.44 21.75 21.52
C LEU A 123 0.96 22.87 20.59
N LEU A 124 -0.30 22.81 20.21
CA LEU A 124 -0.97 23.74 19.30
C LEU A 124 -2.26 24.26 19.93
N PRO A 125 -2.22 24.81 21.16
CA PRO A 125 -3.43 25.25 21.84
C PRO A 125 -4.07 26.40 21.07
N PRO A 126 -5.40 26.45 21.00
CA PRO A 126 -6.14 27.52 20.33
C PRO A 126 -6.23 28.78 21.22
N ASP A 127 -5.13 29.18 21.82
CA ASP A 127 -5.07 30.36 22.68
C ASP A 127 -4.69 31.61 21.88
N LYS A 128 -4.80 32.77 22.55
CA LYS A 128 -4.54 34.07 21.94
C LYS A 128 -3.05 34.43 21.84
N THR A 129 -2.16 33.60 22.37
CA THR A 129 -0.74 33.92 22.52
C THR A 129 0.04 33.71 21.23
N LEU A 130 -0.50 32.96 20.26
CA LEU A 130 0.19 32.58 19.00
C LEU A 130 1.52 31.87 19.22
N GLU A 131 1.76 31.35 20.43
CA GLU A 131 2.95 30.56 20.77
C GLU A 131 2.69 29.09 20.50
N TYR A 132 3.05 28.66 19.29
CA TYR A 132 2.90 27.28 18.87
C TYR A 132 4.23 26.56 18.78
N ALA A 133 4.31 25.38 19.37
CA ALA A 133 5.51 24.54 19.30
C ALA A 133 5.58 23.74 17.96
N PHE A 134 5.49 24.43 16.82
CA PHE A 134 5.42 23.79 15.49
C PHE A 134 6.57 22.82 15.22
N ARG A 135 7.80 23.18 15.63
CA ARG A 135 8.96 22.28 15.43
C ARG A 135 8.80 20.99 16.20
N THR A 136 8.36 21.06 17.46
CA THR A 136 8.12 19.88 18.29
C THR A 136 6.94 19.08 17.76
N ALA A 137 5.83 19.74 17.40
CA ALA A 137 4.67 19.10 16.80
C ALA A 137 5.06 18.35 15.50
N ALA A 138 5.83 18.99 14.62
CA ALA A 138 6.31 18.37 13.37
C ALA A 138 7.25 17.18 13.63
N SER A 139 8.08 17.22 14.66
CA SER A 139 8.96 16.10 15.02
C SER A 139 8.18 14.89 15.56
N LEU A 140 7.05 15.13 16.24
CA LEU A 140 6.18 14.08 16.78
C LEU A 140 5.18 13.58 15.74
N PHE A 141 4.76 14.43 14.81
CA PHE A 141 3.84 14.05 13.74
C PHE A 141 4.60 13.34 12.63
N ARG A 142 4.50 12.01 12.61
CA ARG A 142 5.08 11.18 11.56
C ARG A 142 3.97 10.38 10.92
N LEU A 143 3.72 10.63 9.65
CA LEU A 143 2.74 9.90 8.85
C LEU A 143 3.23 8.47 8.53
N ILE A 144 4.55 8.32 8.37
CA ILE A 144 5.22 7.04 8.15
C ILE A 144 6.22 6.87 9.30
N ASP A 145 6.13 5.78 10.05
CA ASP A 145 7.12 5.46 11.06
C ASP A 145 8.47 5.20 10.38
N GLU A 146 9.52 5.90 10.85
CA GLU A 146 10.87 5.83 10.24
C GLU A 146 11.65 4.56 10.60
N HIS A 147 10.99 3.52 11.06
CA HIS A 147 11.62 2.22 11.34
C HIS A 147 11.87 1.38 10.08
N TYR A 148 11.87 2.04 8.92
CA TYR A 148 12.17 1.42 7.63
C TYR A 148 13.45 2.01 7.04
N LEU A 149 14.37 1.13 6.64
CA LEU A 149 15.61 1.51 5.99
C LEU A 149 15.58 1.14 4.50
N PRO A 150 15.96 2.07 3.61
CA PRO A 150 15.92 1.85 2.17
C PRO A 150 17.06 0.94 1.69
N VAL A 151 16.73 0.02 0.81
CA VAL A 151 17.71 -0.84 0.12
C VAL A 151 17.45 -0.78 -1.38
N ILE A 152 18.48 -0.52 -2.17
CA ILE A 152 18.41 -0.57 -3.63
C ILE A 152 18.54 -2.03 -4.06
N VAL A 153 17.52 -2.54 -4.76
CA VAL A 153 17.52 -3.91 -5.27
C VAL A 153 18.08 -3.98 -6.67
N GLN A 154 18.77 -5.10 -6.95
CA GLN A 154 19.31 -5.39 -8.28
C GLN A 154 18.21 -5.91 -9.19
N TYR A 155 17.58 -5.00 -9.91
CA TYR A 155 16.47 -5.30 -10.81
C TYR A 155 16.57 -4.44 -12.09
N GLU A 156 16.39 -5.05 -13.27
CA GLU A 156 16.43 -4.37 -14.58
C GLU A 156 17.68 -3.47 -14.73
N GLU A 157 17.48 -2.17 -14.98
CA GLU A 157 18.55 -1.20 -15.21
C GLU A 157 19.22 -0.68 -13.92
N SER A 158 18.78 -1.12 -12.74
CA SER A 158 19.32 -0.62 -11.47
C SER A 158 20.83 -0.75 -11.36
N MET A 159 21.40 -1.87 -11.85
CA MET A 159 22.85 -2.10 -11.86
C MET A 159 23.61 -1.05 -12.66
N LYS A 160 23.08 -0.66 -13.81
CA LYS A 160 23.66 0.41 -14.64
C LYS A 160 23.74 1.72 -13.88
N TYR A 161 22.67 2.08 -13.17
CA TYR A 161 22.64 3.31 -12.37
C TYR A 161 23.52 3.22 -11.12
N ILE A 162 23.66 2.04 -10.50
CA ILE A 162 24.58 1.83 -9.38
C ILE A 162 26.03 2.00 -9.84
N GLU A 163 26.39 1.47 -11.03
CA GLU A 163 27.73 1.66 -11.61
C GLU A 163 27.96 3.11 -12.03
N GLU A 164 26.96 3.77 -12.61
CA GLU A 164 27.01 5.21 -12.93
C GLU A 164 27.26 6.02 -11.65
N LEU A 165 26.57 5.71 -10.55
CA LEU A 165 26.74 6.37 -9.27
C LEU A 165 28.17 6.24 -8.72
N ARG A 166 28.78 5.05 -8.85
CA ARG A 166 30.17 4.82 -8.45
C ARG A 166 31.18 5.62 -9.25
N LYS A 167 30.92 5.81 -10.55
CA LYS A 167 31.83 6.50 -11.49
C LYS A 167 31.68 8.03 -11.43
N THR A 168 30.49 8.53 -11.08
CA THR A 168 30.13 9.95 -11.13
C THR A 168 29.49 10.43 -9.83
N PRO A 169 30.22 10.40 -8.69
CA PRO A 169 29.65 10.75 -7.38
C PRO A 169 29.16 12.20 -7.31
N TRP A 170 29.72 13.12 -8.09
CA TRP A 170 29.27 14.52 -8.19
C TRP A 170 27.88 14.66 -8.81
N ASN A 171 27.36 13.65 -9.51
CA ASN A 171 26.02 13.64 -10.08
C ASN A 171 25.04 12.75 -9.26
N ALA A 172 25.41 12.42 -8.02
CA ALA A 172 24.68 11.46 -7.18
C ALA A 172 23.18 11.77 -7.07
N ARG A 173 22.81 13.04 -6.86
CA ARG A 173 21.39 13.44 -6.69
C ARG A 173 20.52 13.04 -7.88
N LYS A 174 21.01 13.20 -9.09
CA LYS A 174 20.27 12.86 -10.33
C LYS A 174 20.14 11.35 -10.49
N ILE A 175 21.22 10.61 -10.20
CA ILE A 175 21.26 9.16 -10.31
C ILE A 175 20.40 8.51 -9.22
N LEU A 176 20.49 8.97 -7.97
CA LEU A 176 19.67 8.49 -6.86
C LEU A 176 18.17 8.70 -7.12
N ARG A 177 17.77 9.80 -7.78
CA ARG A 177 16.39 9.99 -8.22
C ARG A 177 15.93 8.91 -9.21
N LYS A 178 16.79 8.46 -10.11
CA LYS A 178 16.49 7.33 -11.01
C LYS A 178 16.40 6.00 -10.25
N LEU A 179 17.25 5.83 -9.24
CA LEU A 179 17.29 4.63 -8.40
C LEU A 179 16.10 4.50 -7.43
N GLN A 180 15.36 5.57 -7.15
CA GLN A 180 14.20 5.53 -6.25
C GLN A 180 13.18 4.45 -6.61
N ARG A 181 12.96 4.17 -7.90
CA ARG A 181 12.04 3.11 -8.37
C ARG A 181 12.49 1.69 -8.03
N TYR A 182 13.76 1.53 -7.66
CA TYR A 182 14.38 0.26 -7.31
C TYR A 182 14.65 0.14 -5.80
N VAL A 183 14.11 1.06 -5.00
CA VAL A 183 14.25 1.06 -3.54
C VAL A 183 13.14 0.24 -2.92
N VAL A 184 13.52 -0.66 -2.02
CA VAL A 184 12.61 -1.39 -1.12
C VAL A 184 12.92 -0.93 0.30
N ASN A 185 11.87 -0.50 1.00
CA ASN A 185 11.99 -0.12 2.40
C ASN A 185 11.83 -1.35 3.28
N LEU A 186 12.86 -1.68 4.04
CA LEU A 186 12.88 -2.83 4.95
C LEU A 186 12.68 -2.38 6.40
N PRO A 187 11.90 -3.12 7.22
CA PRO A 187 11.91 -2.89 8.66
C PRO A 187 13.34 -2.96 9.18
N GLU A 188 13.70 -2.07 10.11
CA GLU A 188 15.06 -1.93 10.64
C GLU A 188 15.66 -3.27 11.09
N LYS A 189 14.88 -4.08 11.81
CA LYS A 189 15.30 -5.42 12.23
C LYS A 189 15.69 -6.31 11.05
N VAL A 190 14.87 -6.33 9.99
CA VAL A 190 15.14 -7.12 8.78
C VAL A 190 16.36 -6.59 8.05
N HIS A 191 16.50 -5.27 7.97
CA HIS A 191 17.66 -4.62 7.36
C HIS A 191 18.96 -5.05 8.05
N HIS A 192 19.02 -5.00 9.38
CA HIS A 192 20.19 -5.44 10.14
C HIS A 192 20.49 -6.94 9.98
N GLU A 193 19.47 -7.79 9.97
CA GLU A 193 19.64 -9.22 9.70
C GLU A 193 20.23 -9.47 8.30
N MET A 194 19.73 -8.75 7.28
CA MET A 194 20.24 -8.87 5.90
C MET A 194 21.65 -8.29 5.75
N GLN A 195 21.99 -7.24 6.47
CA GLN A 195 23.33 -6.70 6.51
C GLN A 195 24.31 -7.67 7.17
N TYR A 196 23.94 -8.22 8.32
CA TYR A 196 24.77 -9.21 9.04
C TYR A 196 25.00 -10.48 8.22
N SER A 197 23.98 -10.95 7.52
CA SER A 197 24.08 -12.12 6.63
C SER A 197 24.77 -11.84 5.29
N GLY A 198 25.17 -10.60 5.04
CA GLY A 198 25.89 -10.19 3.80
C GLY A 198 25.01 -10.08 2.54
N HIS A 199 23.68 -10.15 2.70
CA HIS A 199 22.74 -10.03 1.58
C HIS A 199 22.61 -8.60 1.06
N ILE A 200 22.81 -7.62 1.92
CA ILE A 200 22.91 -6.21 1.58
C ILE A 200 24.23 -5.65 2.10
N ALA A 201 24.72 -4.63 1.45
CA ALA A 201 25.88 -3.89 1.95
C ALA A 201 25.76 -2.42 1.58
N GLU A 202 26.42 -1.61 2.36
CA GLU A 202 26.57 -0.20 2.09
C GLU A 202 27.38 0.00 0.79
N LEU A 203 26.93 0.95 -0.02
CA LEU A 203 27.60 1.28 -1.26
C LEU A 203 28.88 2.07 -0.94
N ARG A 204 30.03 1.50 -1.32
CA ARG A 204 31.34 2.15 -1.08
C ARG A 204 31.36 3.60 -1.55
N GLY A 205 31.65 4.53 -0.65
CA GLY A 205 31.69 5.96 -0.92
C GLY A 205 30.35 6.70 -0.74
N PHE A 206 29.29 6.00 -0.30
CA PHE A 206 27.96 6.58 -0.09
C PHE A 206 27.37 6.06 1.23
N GLU A 207 27.62 6.80 2.30
CA GLU A 207 27.12 6.47 3.64
C GLU A 207 25.58 6.42 3.67
N GLY A 208 25.02 5.40 4.32
CA GLY A 208 23.57 5.20 4.45
C GLY A 208 22.88 4.65 3.18
N ILE A 209 23.60 4.42 2.08
CA ILE A 209 23.03 3.84 0.86
C ILE A 209 23.36 2.36 0.79
N TYR A 210 22.33 1.54 0.98
CA TYR A 210 22.46 0.08 0.95
C TYR A 210 22.01 -0.50 -0.39
N VAL A 211 22.77 -1.49 -0.87
CA VAL A 211 22.52 -2.19 -2.13
C VAL A 211 22.47 -3.70 -1.86
N GLN A 212 21.54 -4.37 -2.50
CA GLN A 212 21.49 -5.83 -2.53
C GLN A 212 22.76 -6.40 -3.15
N LYS A 213 23.41 -7.36 -2.49
CA LYS A 213 24.63 -8.02 -3.02
C LYS A 213 24.34 -9.34 -3.73
N THR A 214 23.34 -10.06 -3.32
CA THR A 214 23.10 -11.43 -3.80
C THR A 214 21.96 -11.44 -4.80
N THR A 215 22.31 -11.66 -6.06
CA THR A 215 21.35 -11.93 -7.14
C THR A 215 20.76 -13.31 -6.93
N GLY A 216 19.66 -13.47 -6.30
CA GLY A 216 19.04 -14.78 -6.13
C GLY A 216 17.93 -14.86 -5.11
N ILE A 217 17.93 -13.99 -4.14
CA ILE A 217 16.93 -13.97 -3.07
C ILE A 217 15.60 -13.42 -3.57
N TYR A 218 15.63 -12.52 -4.56
CA TYR A 218 14.45 -11.87 -5.18
C TYR A 218 14.20 -12.35 -6.61
N ARG A 219 14.66 -13.56 -6.95
CA ARG A 219 14.58 -14.06 -8.31
C ARG A 219 13.16 -14.48 -8.65
N LYS A 220 12.56 -13.75 -9.57
CA LYS A 220 11.37 -14.14 -10.36
C LYS A 220 9.97 -13.97 -9.79
N ASP A 221 9.74 -13.57 -8.58
CA ASP A 221 8.40 -13.16 -8.26
C ASP A 221 8.28 -11.64 -8.28
N ARG A 222 7.81 -11.11 -9.41
CA ARG A 222 7.52 -9.67 -9.60
C ARG A 222 6.55 -9.11 -8.55
N HIS A 223 6.10 -9.96 -7.61
CA HIS A 223 4.97 -9.66 -6.75
C HIS A 223 5.22 -9.77 -5.24
N ARG A 224 6.33 -10.34 -4.78
CA ARG A 224 6.51 -10.64 -3.35
C ARG A 224 7.77 -10.08 -2.66
N GLY A 225 8.66 -9.42 -3.37
CA GLY A 225 9.83 -8.77 -2.76
C GLY A 225 10.54 -9.62 -1.68
N TYR A 226 10.98 -8.98 -0.58
CA TYR A 226 11.72 -9.62 0.52
C TYR A 226 10.91 -10.64 1.35
N VAL A 227 9.57 -10.63 1.26
CA VAL A 227 8.70 -11.56 2.00
C VAL A 227 8.98 -13.01 1.63
N ASP A 228 9.36 -13.29 0.37
CA ASP A 228 9.72 -14.63 -0.09
C ASP A 228 11.00 -15.19 0.56
N TYR A 229 11.94 -14.32 0.94
CA TYR A 229 13.14 -14.73 1.67
C TYR A 229 12.78 -15.27 3.07
N TYR A 230 11.87 -14.59 3.76
CA TYR A 230 11.45 -14.98 5.11
C TYR A 230 10.59 -16.25 5.11
N GLU A 231 9.68 -16.39 4.15
CA GLU A 231 8.83 -17.58 4.03
C GLU A 231 9.61 -18.82 3.61
N LYS A 232 10.61 -18.71 2.71
CA LYS A 232 11.47 -19.82 2.30
C LYS A 232 12.32 -20.38 3.45
N ASN A 233 12.83 -19.51 4.31
CA ASN A 233 13.63 -19.94 5.45
C ASN A 233 12.79 -20.53 6.59
N LYS A 234 11.50 -20.22 6.66
CA LYS A 234 10.59 -20.80 7.67
C LYS A 234 9.93 -22.11 7.23
N ASN A 235 9.86 -22.41 5.92
CA ASN A 235 9.15 -23.59 5.46
C ASN A 235 9.61 -24.10 4.08
N PRO A 236 10.69 -24.91 4.00
CA PRO A 236 11.25 -25.37 2.72
C PRO A 236 10.33 -26.32 1.91
N LYS A 237 9.20 -26.77 2.46
CA LYS A 237 8.30 -27.73 1.80
C LYS A 237 7.20 -27.13 0.93
N LYS A 238 7.04 -25.80 0.83
CA LYS A 238 6.00 -25.15 0.01
C LYS A 238 6.43 -24.81 -1.43
N GLN A 239 7.46 -25.44 -1.96
CA GLN A 239 8.05 -25.12 -3.26
C GLN A 239 7.32 -25.76 -4.49
N PHE A 240 6.21 -26.47 -4.34
CA PHE A 240 5.74 -27.38 -5.40
C PHE A 240 4.38 -27.07 -6.06
N LEU A 241 3.76 -25.92 -5.84
CA LEU A 241 2.46 -25.62 -6.45
C LEU A 241 2.33 -24.20 -7.03
N ALA A 242 3.10 -23.88 -8.08
CA ALA A 242 2.80 -22.73 -8.93
C ALA A 242 3.42 -22.89 -10.33
N SER A 243 2.97 -23.89 -11.06
CA SER A 243 3.20 -24.01 -12.50
C SER A 243 1.89 -24.33 -13.17
N SER A 244 1.10 -23.35 -13.50
CA SER A 244 0.06 -23.48 -14.52
C SER A 244 -0.12 -22.12 -15.21
N LYS A 245 -0.04 -22.17 -16.53
CA LYS A 245 -0.23 -21.07 -17.46
C LYS A 245 -1.63 -20.49 -17.32
N THR A 246 -1.73 -19.25 -16.85
CA THR A 246 -2.98 -18.47 -16.85
C THR A 246 -2.71 -17.07 -17.41
N PRO A 247 -3.72 -16.44 -18.07
CA PRO A 247 -3.52 -15.20 -18.82
C PRO A 247 -3.07 -14.05 -17.91
N THR A 248 -2.29 -13.17 -18.49
CA THR A 248 -1.55 -12.06 -17.87
C THR A 248 -2.37 -11.24 -16.87
N LEU A 249 -2.17 -11.51 -15.60
CA LEU A 249 -2.65 -10.70 -14.49
C LEU A 249 -1.58 -9.65 -14.20
N GLN A 250 -1.88 -8.38 -14.41
CA GLN A 250 -0.98 -7.31 -13.97
C GLN A 250 -1.27 -6.94 -12.52
N VAL A 251 -0.29 -7.16 -11.67
CA VAL A 251 -0.32 -6.73 -10.27
C VAL A 251 0.42 -5.42 -10.16
N VAL A 252 -0.30 -4.36 -9.84
CA VAL A 252 0.26 -3.06 -9.52
C VAL A 252 0.23 -2.90 -8.01
N GLY A 253 1.35 -3.07 -7.37
CA GLY A 253 1.44 -2.84 -5.94
C GLY A 253 2.86 -2.86 -5.40
N TRP A 254 3.26 -1.79 -4.77
CA TRP A 254 4.40 -1.74 -3.88
C TRP A 254 3.95 -2.30 -2.53
N ILE A 255 4.59 -3.36 -2.10
CA ILE A 255 4.33 -3.97 -0.80
C ILE A 255 5.07 -3.14 0.25
N GLN A 256 4.37 -2.24 0.90
CA GLN A 256 4.73 -1.88 2.27
C GLN A 256 4.07 -2.89 3.20
N SER A 257 4.89 -3.46 4.06
CA SER A 257 4.56 -4.51 5.00
C SER A 257 3.24 -4.28 5.74
N CYS A 258 2.53 -5.37 5.90
CA CYS A 258 1.33 -5.54 6.69
C CYS A 258 0.07 -4.93 6.10
N LEU A 259 -0.68 -5.79 5.50
CA LEU A 259 -2.13 -5.73 5.25
C LEU A 259 -2.52 -5.91 3.80
N LEU A 260 -2.59 -7.17 3.45
CA LEU A 260 -3.30 -7.60 2.24
C LEU A 260 -4.80 -7.34 2.41
N VAL A 261 -5.23 -6.15 2.07
CA VAL A 261 -6.62 -5.91 1.69
C VAL A 261 -6.64 -5.88 0.16
N ILE A 262 -7.03 -6.98 -0.44
CA ILE A 262 -7.06 -7.16 -1.90
C ILE A 262 -8.31 -6.48 -2.44
N ILE A 263 -8.12 -5.48 -3.28
CA ILE A 263 -9.18 -4.96 -4.15
C ILE A 263 -9.13 -5.78 -5.42
N ILE A 264 -10.18 -6.52 -5.71
CA ILE A 264 -10.36 -7.20 -6.98
C ILE A 264 -11.20 -6.30 -7.87
N LEU A 265 -10.57 -5.69 -8.86
CA LEU A 265 -11.23 -4.92 -9.89
C LEU A 265 -11.49 -5.87 -11.07
N LEU A 266 -12.74 -6.33 -11.19
CA LEU A 266 -13.16 -7.21 -12.24
C LEU A 266 -13.91 -6.41 -13.30
N SER A 267 -13.36 -6.24 -14.50
CA SER A 267 -14.16 -5.94 -15.67
C SER A 267 -14.77 -7.26 -16.17
N ILE A 268 -15.98 -7.55 -15.74
CA ILE A 268 -16.74 -8.66 -16.29
C ILE A 268 -17.50 -8.10 -17.48
N LEU A 269 -17.12 -8.53 -18.69
CA LEU A 269 -18.04 -8.51 -19.80
C LEU A 269 -19.16 -9.52 -19.46
N LEU A 270 -20.29 -9.01 -19.03
CA LEU A 270 -21.55 -9.73 -19.19
C LEU A 270 -22.06 -9.37 -20.59
N ILE A 271 -22.09 -10.39 -21.41
CA ILE A 271 -22.86 -10.46 -22.65
C ILE A 271 -24.34 -10.19 -22.32
#